data_e3824ef4aeadfbc8239d7b5170ad8ef5
#
_entry.id   e3824ef4aeadfbc8239d7b5170ad8ef5
#
_cell.length_a   1.000
_cell.length_b   1.000
_cell.length_c   1.000
_cell.angle_alpha   90.00
_cell.angle_beta   90.00
_cell.angle_gamma   90.00
#
_symmetry.space_group_name_H-M   'P 1'
#
loop_
_entity.id
_entity.type
_entity.pdbx_description
1 polymer ?
#
loop_
_entity_poly.entity_id
_entity_poly.type
_entity_poly.pdbx_seq_one_letter_code
_entity_poly.pdbx_strand_id
1 'polypeptide(L)'
;MDITAEGVDIQASTSDGVFYAMQSLMRLLPPNVILGKEGESGITYSLPVARIEDEPRFSYRGFMLDVSRHFFTVEQIKKMLDLMAIYKMNVFHWHLTDDQGWRAEIKQYPLLTTTGAERKSSYDTPITKVIENGQTYWTGEGAQTNREYGPFYYTQEEMRDVVRYAAERHIDVLPEV
;
A
#
# COMPACT_ATOMS: atom_id res chain seq x y z
N MET A 1 -6.07 -22.99 12.39
CA MET A 1 -7.25 -23.13 11.52
C MET A 1 -7.37 -24.56 11.06
N ASP A 2 -8.51 -25.17 11.30
CA ASP A 2 -8.82 -26.54 10.87
C ASP A 2 -9.95 -26.51 9.81
N ILE A 3 -9.70 -27.12 8.65
CA ILE A 3 -10.64 -27.24 7.55
C ILE A 3 -11.06 -28.72 7.50
N THR A 4 -12.33 -28.97 7.74
CA THR A 4 -12.90 -30.32 7.77
C THR A 4 -14.04 -30.45 6.77
N ALA A 5 -14.64 -31.63 6.66
CA ALA A 5 -15.84 -31.85 5.85
C ALA A 5 -17.07 -31.08 6.38
N GLU A 6 -17.08 -30.79 7.68
CA GLU A 6 -18.17 -30.11 8.40
C GLU A 6 -18.06 -28.59 8.34
N GLY A 7 -16.84 -28.04 8.09
CA GLY A 7 -16.63 -26.61 8.05
C GLY A 7 -15.21 -26.17 8.36
N VAL A 8 -15.07 -24.87 8.61
CA VAL A 8 -13.77 -24.22 8.93
C VAL A 8 -13.84 -23.68 10.36
N ASP A 9 -12.91 -24.11 11.22
CA ASP A 9 -12.72 -23.58 12.56
C ASP A 9 -11.43 -22.75 12.62
N ILE A 10 -11.56 -21.50 13.11
CA ILE A 10 -10.43 -20.58 13.26
C ILE A 10 -10.26 -20.23 14.72
N GLN A 11 -9.10 -20.54 15.28
CA GLN A 11 -8.70 -20.19 16.64
C GLN A 11 -7.48 -19.28 16.58
N ALA A 12 -7.55 -18.14 17.25
CA ALA A 12 -6.48 -17.17 17.38
C ALA A 12 -6.55 -16.45 18.72
N SER A 13 -5.42 -15.96 19.20
CA SER A 13 -5.33 -15.21 20.47
C SER A 13 -5.74 -13.74 20.34
N THR A 14 -5.79 -13.21 19.12
CA THR A 14 -6.10 -11.80 18.82
C THR A 14 -7.01 -11.67 17.60
N SER A 15 -7.67 -10.53 17.46
CA SER A 15 -8.44 -10.18 16.25
C SER A 15 -7.57 -10.18 15.00
N ASP A 16 -6.32 -9.73 15.11
CA ASP A 16 -5.36 -9.73 14.00
C ASP A 16 -5.06 -11.15 13.54
N GLY A 17 -4.91 -12.09 14.50
CA GLY A 17 -4.73 -13.51 14.18
C GLY A 17 -5.92 -14.11 13.43
N VAL A 18 -7.15 -13.74 13.78
CA VAL A 18 -8.36 -14.13 13.04
C VAL A 18 -8.33 -13.54 11.63
N PHE A 19 -8.01 -12.25 11.50
CA PHE A 19 -7.91 -11.58 10.22
C PHE A 19 -6.86 -12.26 9.31
N TYR A 20 -5.68 -12.59 9.83
CA TYR A 20 -4.63 -13.26 9.07
C TYR A 20 -5.00 -14.70 8.69
N ALA A 21 -5.76 -15.40 9.54
CA ALA A 21 -6.29 -16.71 9.19
C ALA A 21 -7.30 -16.62 8.04
N MET A 22 -8.15 -15.59 8.01
CA MET A 22 -9.03 -15.32 6.87
C MET A 22 -8.24 -15.04 5.58
N GLN A 23 -7.12 -14.31 5.66
CA GLN A 23 -6.24 -14.10 4.50
C GLN A 23 -5.63 -15.42 4.02
N SER A 24 -5.27 -16.32 4.92
CA SER A 24 -4.81 -17.68 4.56
C SER A 24 -5.91 -18.48 3.86
N LEU A 25 -7.14 -18.44 4.40
CA LEU A 25 -8.29 -19.12 3.82
C LEU A 25 -8.58 -18.60 2.39
N MET A 26 -8.58 -17.29 2.20
CA MET A 26 -8.79 -16.67 0.90
C MET A 26 -7.77 -17.15 -0.15
N ARG A 27 -6.53 -17.40 0.25
CA ARG A 27 -5.47 -17.90 -0.64
C ARG A 27 -5.65 -19.35 -1.10
N LEU A 28 -6.51 -20.11 -0.46
CA LEU A 28 -6.89 -21.45 -0.90
C LEU A 28 -7.97 -21.43 -1.98
N LEU A 29 -8.60 -20.27 -2.19
CA LEU A 29 -9.62 -20.09 -3.23
C LEU A 29 -8.98 -19.72 -4.58
N PRO A 30 -9.63 -20.05 -5.68
CA PRO A 30 -9.17 -19.64 -7.01
C PRO A 30 -9.07 -18.11 -7.15
N PRO A 31 -8.11 -17.59 -7.94
CA PRO A 31 -7.87 -16.15 -8.07
C PRO A 31 -9.07 -15.33 -8.54
N ASN A 32 -9.96 -15.91 -9.37
CA ASN A 32 -11.19 -15.26 -9.82
C ASN A 32 -12.16 -14.96 -8.67
N VAL A 33 -12.20 -15.81 -7.63
CA VAL A 33 -13.01 -15.59 -6.43
C VAL A 33 -12.44 -14.43 -5.62
N ILE A 34 -11.12 -14.41 -5.43
CA ILE A 34 -10.42 -13.35 -4.70
C ILE A 34 -10.60 -11.98 -5.39
N LEU A 35 -10.62 -11.98 -6.72
CA LEU A 35 -10.77 -10.75 -7.52
C LEU A 35 -12.24 -10.30 -7.66
N GLY A 36 -13.19 -10.97 -6.99
CA GLY A 36 -14.61 -10.64 -7.06
C GLY A 36 -15.19 -10.77 -8.48
N LYS A 37 -14.51 -11.49 -9.37
CA LYS A 37 -15.08 -11.81 -10.67
C LYS A 37 -16.15 -12.86 -10.44
N GLU A 38 -17.38 -12.54 -10.85
CA GLU A 38 -18.49 -13.49 -10.79
C GLU A 38 -18.04 -14.81 -11.42
N GLY A 39 -18.01 -15.86 -10.60
CA GLY A 39 -17.85 -17.22 -11.10
C GLY A 39 -19.06 -17.55 -11.98
N GLU A 40 -18.88 -18.40 -12.97
CA GLU A 40 -20.01 -18.93 -13.72
C GLU A 40 -21.04 -19.50 -12.73
N SER A 41 -22.30 -19.13 -12.91
CA SER A 41 -23.40 -19.61 -12.07
C SER A 41 -23.39 -21.14 -11.98
N GLY A 42 -23.34 -21.68 -10.76
CA GLY A 42 -23.33 -23.12 -10.51
C GLY A 42 -21.96 -23.75 -10.25
N ILE A 43 -20.86 -22.97 -10.18
CA ILE A 43 -19.58 -23.53 -9.78
C ILE A 43 -19.54 -23.65 -8.25
N THR A 44 -19.24 -24.85 -7.77
CA THR A 44 -18.96 -25.14 -6.37
C THR A 44 -17.45 -25.18 -6.17
N TYR A 45 -16.95 -24.36 -5.27
CA TYR A 45 -15.55 -24.40 -4.86
C TYR A 45 -15.40 -25.31 -3.65
N SER A 46 -14.41 -26.18 -3.67
CA SER A 46 -14.05 -27.02 -2.54
C SER A 46 -12.73 -26.59 -1.95
N LEU A 47 -12.66 -26.59 -0.63
CA LEU A 47 -11.40 -26.41 0.10
C LEU A 47 -10.79 -27.76 0.44
N PRO A 48 -9.47 -27.90 0.43
CA PRO A 48 -8.82 -29.12 0.90
C PRO A 48 -9.01 -29.28 2.41
N VAL A 49 -9.28 -30.48 2.87
CA VAL A 49 -9.21 -30.81 4.31
C VAL A 49 -7.77 -30.63 4.76
N ALA A 50 -7.56 -29.73 5.71
CA ALA A 50 -6.22 -29.34 6.14
C ALA A 50 -6.22 -28.75 7.55
N ARG A 51 -5.11 -28.88 8.25
CA ARG A 51 -4.80 -28.13 9.46
C ARG A 51 -3.67 -27.14 9.16
N ILE A 52 -3.90 -25.86 9.45
CA ILE A 52 -2.96 -24.78 9.22
C ILE A 52 -2.63 -24.12 10.57
N GLU A 53 -1.38 -24.19 10.96
CA GLU A 53 -0.81 -23.47 12.09
C GLU A 53 0.16 -22.42 11.51
N ASP A 54 -0.09 -21.16 11.82
CA ASP A 54 0.65 -20.03 11.23
C ASP A 54 0.83 -18.93 12.26
N GLU A 55 2.04 -18.38 12.32
CA GLU A 55 2.38 -17.22 13.13
C GLU A 55 3.36 -16.30 12.38
N PRO A 56 3.31 -15.00 12.57
CA PRO A 56 4.23 -14.10 11.93
C PRO A 56 5.65 -14.27 12.50
N ARG A 57 6.64 -14.52 11.63
CA ARG A 57 8.06 -14.58 12.00
C ARG A 57 8.58 -13.22 12.51
N PHE A 58 8.06 -12.12 11.98
CA PHE A 58 8.43 -10.75 12.35
C PHE A 58 7.19 -9.99 12.80
N SER A 59 7.30 -9.25 13.90
CA SER A 59 6.25 -8.36 14.39
C SER A 59 6.02 -7.16 13.45
N TYR A 60 7.09 -6.62 12.86
CA TYR A 60 7.03 -5.54 11.88
C TYR A 60 7.08 -6.10 10.46
N ARG A 61 6.04 -5.86 9.67
CA ARG A 61 5.92 -6.26 8.27
C ARG A 61 5.41 -5.06 7.49
N GLY A 62 6.30 -4.09 7.29
CA GLY A 62 5.99 -2.79 6.73
C GLY A 62 6.21 -2.68 5.24
N PHE A 63 5.48 -1.73 4.63
CA PHE A 63 5.71 -1.22 3.29
C PHE A 63 5.74 0.30 3.34
N MET A 64 6.75 0.91 2.72
CA MET A 64 6.87 2.37 2.60
C MET A 64 6.45 2.82 1.20
N LEU A 65 5.63 3.87 1.14
CA LEU A 65 5.25 4.53 -0.09
C LEU A 65 5.66 6.00 -0.04
N ASP A 66 6.53 6.39 -0.97
CA ASP A 66 6.92 7.78 -1.19
C ASP A 66 5.88 8.46 -2.10
N VAL A 67 5.08 9.33 -1.51
CA VAL A 67 4.08 10.13 -2.24
C VAL A 67 4.55 11.56 -2.51
N SER A 68 5.72 11.93 -1.99
CA SER A 68 6.34 13.24 -2.21
C SER A 68 6.90 13.35 -3.63
N ARG A 69 7.73 12.38 -4.04
CA ARG A 69 8.34 12.38 -5.39
C ARG A 69 7.30 12.09 -6.45
N HIS A 70 6.36 11.20 -6.16
CA HIS A 70 5.23 10.91 -7.04
C HIS A 70 3.94 10.78 -6.24
N PHE A 71 2.95 11.61 -6.56
CA PHE A 71 1.67 11.60 -5.84
C PHE A 71 0.81 10.41 -6.25
N PHE A 72 0.24 9.74 -5.25
CA PHE A 72 -0.74 8.67 -5.44
C PHE A 72 -2.09 9.11 -4.85
N THR A 73 -3.17 8.86 -5.57
CA THR A 73 -4.51 9.19 -5.08
C THR A 73 -4.90 8.29 -3.90
N VAL A 74 -5.87 8.74 -3.10
CA VAL A 74 -6.43 7.94 -1.99
C VAL A 74 -6.89 6.56 -2.45
N GLU A 75 -7.48 6.47 -3.65
CA GLU A 75 -7.92 5.19 -4.22
C GLU A 75 -6.75 4.25 -4.52
N GLN A 76 -5.63 4.79 -5.01
CA GLN A 76 -4.43 4.01 -5.26
C GLN A 76 -3.80 3.52 -3.95
N ILE A 77 -3.78 4.37 -2.91
CA ILE A 77 -3.33 3.98 -1.57
C ILE A 77 -4.21 2.88 -1.00
N LYS A 78 -5.54 3.00 -1.11
CA LYS A 78 -6.47 1.96 -0.64
C LYS A 78 -6.23 0.62 -1.34
N LYS A 79 -5.98 0.61 -2.65
CA LYS A 79 -5.59 -0.60 -3.38
C LYS A 79 -4.27 -1.20 -2.86
N MET A 80 -3.30 -0.36 -2.50
CA MET A 80 -2.06 -0.83 -1.89
C MET A 80 -2.31 -1.46 -0.52
N LEU A 81 -3.15 -0.83 0.31
CA LEU A 81 -3.56 -1.39 1.60
C LEU A 81 -4.28 -2.73 1.46
N ASP A 82 -5.12 -2.91 0.43
CA ASP A 82 -5.75 -4.19 0.12
C ASP A 82 -4.70 -5.27 -0.20
N LEU A 83 -3.68 -4.92 -1.00
CA LEU A 83 -2.57 -5.84 -1.29
C LEU A 83 -1.76 -6.15 -0.02
N MET A 84 -1.45 -5.15 0.79
CA MET A 84 -0.76 -5.34 2.07
C MET A 84 -1.52 -6.31 2.99
N ALA A 85 -2.84 -6.17 3.07
CA ALA A 85 -3.71 -7.06 3.84
C ALA A 85 -3.62 -8.51 3.34
N ILE A 86 -3.70 -8.75 2.04
CA ILE A 86 -3.57 -10.08 1.41
C ILE A 86 -2.20 -10.72 1.77
N TYR A 87 -1.13 -9.90 1.84
CA TYR A 87 0.21 -10.36 2.21
C TYR A 87 0.48 -10.34 3.71
N LYS A 88 -0.54 -10.06 4.54
CA LYS A 88 -0.44 -10.01 6.02
C LYS A 88 0.59 -8.99 6.51
N MET A 89 0.80 -7.91 5.76
CA MET A 89 1.59 -6.77 6.19
C MET A 89 0.78 -5.93 7.18
N ASN A 90 1.45 -5.33 8.15
CA ASN A 90 0.77 -4.66 9.26
C ASN A 90 1.21 -3.21 9.51
N VAL A 91 2.15 -2.68 8.74
CA VAL A 91 2.59 -1.29 8.88
C VAL A 91 2.69 -0.63 7.51
N PHE A 92 1.93 0.43 7.32
CA PHE A 92 2.02 1.30 6.15
C PHE A 92 2.82 2.56 6.53
N HIS A 93 4.06 2.63 6.07
CA HIS A 93 4.91 3.80 6.23
C HIS A 93 4.61 4.79 5.10
N TRP A 94 3.95 5.88 5.43
CA TRP A 94 3.47 6.87 4.49
C TRP A 94 4.41 8.08 4.49
N HIS A 95 5.34 8.12 3.52
CA HIS A 95 6.29 9.21 3.35
C HIS A 95 5.61 10.38 2.63
N LEU A 96 5.11 11.33 3.42
CA LEU A 96 4.21 12.40 2.98
C LEU A 96 4.94 13.65 2.49
N THR A 97 6.17 13.89 2.93
CA THR A 97 6.85 15.16 2.68
C THR A 97 8.31 14.96 2.37
N ASP A 98 8.78 15.68 1.35
CA ASP A 98 10.19 15.80 1.01
C ASP A 98 10.37 17.09 0.17
N ASP A 99 11.59 17.38 -0.30
CA ASP A 99 11.92 18.57 -1.09
C ASP A 99 11.15 18.69 -2.42
N GLN A 100 10.67 17.57 -2.99
CA GLN A 100 9.87 17.57 -4.22
C GLN A 100 8.38 17.84 -4.01
N GLY A 101 7.89 17.80 -2.78
CA GLY A 101 6.50 18.14 -2.51
C GLY A 101 6.02 17.82 -1.10
N TRP A 102 5.24 18.73 -0.56
CA TRP A 102 4.52 18.58 0.70
C TRP A 102 3.11 18.04 0.43
N ARG A 103 2.75 16.88 0.98
CA ARG A 103 1.50 16.20 0.66
C ARG A 103 0.47 16.15 1.79
N ALA A 104 0.80 16.69 2.97
CA ALA A 104 -0.10 16.68 4.11
C ALA A 104 -0.71 18.07 4.37
N GLU A 105 -2.05 18.18 4.39
CA GLU A 105 -2.71 19.43 4.73
C GLU A 105 -2.49 19.80 6.20
N ILE A 106 -1.92 20.99 6.43
CA ILE A 106 -1.88 21.65 7.74
C ILE A 106 -2.63 22.97 7.62
N LYS A 107 -3.87 23.03 8.12
CA LYS A 107 -4.77 24.17 7.96
C LYS A 107 -4.18 25.50 8.47
N GLN A 108 -3.30 25.45 9.48
CA GLN A 108 -2.61 26.63 10.02
C GLN A 108 -1.49 27.14 9.10
N TYR A 109 -1.03 26.32 8.15
CA TYR A 109 0.07 26.63 7.22
C TYR A 109 -0.34 26.36 5.77
N PRO A 110 -1.28 27.14 5.22
CA PRO A 110 -1.86 26.86 3.88
C PRO A 110 -0.82 26.92 2.75
N LEU A 111 0.27 27.65 2.91
CA LEU A 111 1.34 27.71 1.90
C LEU A 111 2.02 26.35 1.68
N LEU A 112 1.95 25.43 2.62
CA LEU A 112 2.48 24.08 2.45
C LEU A 112 1.75 23.31 1.35
N THR A 113 0.46 23.57 1.17
CA THR A 113 -0.37 22.88 0.19
C THR A 113 -0.66 23.71 -1.08
N THR A 114 -0.49 25.03 -1.02
CA THR A 114 -0.64 25.87 -2.22
C THR A 114 0.68 26.03 -2.99
N THR A 115 1.80 26.18 -2.29
CA THR A 115 3.13 26.35 -2.90
C THR A 115 4.01 25.11 -2.72
N GLY A 116 4.00 24.54 -1.52
CA GLY A 116 4.84 23.37 -1.20
C GLY A 116 4.38 22.07 -1.89
N ALA A 117 3.11 22.00 -2.32
CA ALA A 117 2.56 20.81 -2.97
C ALA A 117 2.70 20.82 -4.50
N GLU A 118 3.30 21.86 -5.07
CA GLU A 118 3.54 21.97 -6.51
C GLU A 118 5.04 22.06 -6.81
N ARG A 119 5.42 21.71 -8.03
CA ARG A 119 6.75 21.97 -8.58
C ARG A 119 6.66 22.32 -10.05
N LYS A 120 7.57 23.21 -10.50
CA LYS A 120 7.56 23.72 -11.89
C LYS A 120 8.09 22.72 -12.90
N SER A 121 8.85 21.74 -12.44
CA SER A 121 9.43 20.72 -13.33
C SER A 121 9.55 19.39 -12.59
N SER A 122 9.51 18.32 -13.34
CA SER A 122 9.71 16.95 -12.86
C SER A 122 10.69 16.23 -13.78
N TYR A 123 11.36 15.21 -13.24
CA TYR A 123 12.20 14.35 -14.08
C TYR A 123 11.35 13.16 -14.52
N ASP A 124 11.16 12.99 -15.82
CA ASP A 124 10.33 11.92 -16.40
C ASP A 124 11.13 10.64 -16.71
N THR A 125 12.45 10.71 -16.65
CA THR A 125 13.30 9.56 -16.92
C THR A 125 14.19 9.22 -15.72
N PRO A 126 14.35 7.94 -15.42
CA PRO A 126 15.26 7.52 -14.36
C PRO A 126 16.69 7.90 -14.72
N ILE A 127 17.40 8.47 -13.74
CA ILE A 127 18.83 8.70 -13.84
C ILE A 127 19.49 7.31 -13.93
N THR A 128 20.15 7.03 -15.05
CA THR A 128 20.81 5.75 -15.26
C THR A 128 22.28 5.86 -14.85
N LYS A 129 22.70 4.95 -13.97
CA LYS A 129 24.11 4.79 -13.62
C LYS A 129 24.84 4.09 -14.77
N VAL A 130 25.81 4.76 -15.39
CA VAL A 130 26.70 4.18 -16.39
C VAL A 130 28.11 4.08 -15.80
N ILE A 131 28.75 2.92 -15.98
CA ILE A 131 30.16 2.73 -15.62
C ILE A 131 30.96 2.64 -16.92
N GLU A 132 31.77 3.63 -17.16
CA GLU A 132 32.65 3.69 -18.33
C GLU A 132 34.09 3.93 -17.86
N ASN A 133 35.03 3.11 -18.33
CA ASN A 133 36.46 3.16 -17.98
C ASN A 133 36.72 3.15 -16.45
N GLY A 134 35.90 2.43 -15.67
CA GLY A 134 36.03 2.33 -14.24
C GLY A 134 35.54 3.57 -13.46
N GLN A 135 35.03 4.59 -14.15
CA GLN A 135 34.39 5.75 -13.54
C GLN A 135 32.87 5.64 -13.62
N THR A 136 32.20 6.10 -12.56
CA THR A 136 30.74 6.13 -12.49
C THR A 136 30.24 7.48 -12.98
N TYR A 137 29.44 7.46 -14.00
CA TYR A 137 28.68 8.64 -14.46
C TYR A 137 27.19 8.41 -14.24
N TRP A 138 26.52 9.47 -13.89
CA TRP A 138 25.07 9.49 -13.87
C TRP A 138 24.63 10.12 -15.20
N THR A 139 24.17 9.29 -16.11
CA THR A 139 23.58 9.76 -17.36
C THR A 139 22.08 9.57 -17.30
N GLY A 140 21.41 10.50 -17.75
CA GLY A 140 19.99 10.63 -17.95
C GLY A 140 19.86 12.12 -18.14
N GLU A 141 19.68 12.54 -19.38
CA GLU A 141 18.91 13.74 -19.59
C GLU A 141 17.52 13.39 -19.07
N GLY A 142 17.35 13.39 -17.74
CA GLY A 142 16.04 13.50 -17.16
C GLY A 142 15.43 14.68 -17.86
N ALA A 143 14.60 14.43 -18.86
CA ALA A 143 13.92 15.50 -19.54
C ALA A 143 13.18 16.24 -18.43
N GLN A 144 13.75 17.37 -18.03
CA GLN A 144 13.02 18.32 -17.21
C GLN A 144 11.78 18.65 -18.02
N THR A 145 10.69 17.97 -17.71
CA THR A 145 9.43 18.38 -18.30
C THR A 145 9.12 19.71 -17.65
N ASN A 146 9.05 20.76 -18.46
CA ASN A 146 8.51 22.06 -18.05
C ASN A 146 7.00 21.95 -17.75
N ARG A 147 6.56 20.78 -17.25
CA ARG A 147 5.19 20.55 -16.81
C ARG A 147 5.09 20.80 -15.34
N GLU A 148 4.23 21.72 -14.98
CA GLU A 148 3.83 21.92 -13.60
C GLU A 148 3.24 20.62 -13.05
N TYR A 149 3.67 20.25 -11.85
CA TYR A 149 3.22 19.06 -11.14
C TYR A 149 2.59 19.46 -9.81
N GLY A 150 1.28 19.37 -9.75
CA GLY A 150 0.51 19.76 -8.57
C GLY A 150 -0.35 21.02 -8.79
N PRO A 151 -0.87 21.62 -7.68
CA PRO A 151 -0.68 21.16 -6.31
C PRO A 151 -1.38 19.84 -6.03
N PHE A 152 -0.64 18.87 -5.50
CA PHE A 152 -1.17 17.57 -5.08
C PHE A 152 -0.88 17.36 -3.59
N TYR A 153 -1.94 17.15 -2.81
CA TYR A 153 -1.85 16.90 -1.37
C TYR A 153 -3.08 16.14 -0.89
N TYR A 154 -3.01 15.61 0.30
CA TYR A 154 -4.14 15.00 0.99
C TYR A 154 -4.72 15.99 2.00
N THR A 155 -6.01 16.16 1.97
CA THR A 155 -6.76 16.86 3.02
C THR A 155 -6.71 16.05 4.31
N GLN A 156 -6.94 16.71 5.45
CA GLN A 156 -7.02 15.99 6.73
C GLN A 156 -8.14 14.94 6.74
N GLU A 157 -9.20 15.15 5.99
CA GLU A 157 -10.29 14.17 5.87
C GLU A 157 -9.84 12.94 5.07
N GLU A 158 -9.15 13.14 3.96
CA GLU A 158 -8.57 12.06 3.17
C GLU A 158 -7.55 11.26 3.97
N MET A 159 -6.70 11.94 4.75
CA MET A 159 -5.75 11.24 5.63
C MET A 159 -6.45 10.40 6.70
N ARG A 160 -7.52 10.93 7.33
CA ARG A 160 -8.33 10.14 8.28
C ARG A 160 -9.01 8.95 7.62
N ASP A 161 -9.48 9.13 6.38
CA ASP A 161 -10.12 8.05 5.63
C ASP A 161 -9.12 6.93 5.30
N VAL A 162 -7.88 7.26 4.92
CA VAL A 162 -6.80 6.28 4.72
C VAL A 162 -6.48 5.53 6.03
N VAL A 163 -6.34 6.25 7.15
CA VAL A 163 -6.05 5.64 8.46
C VAL A 163 -7.16 4.70 8.89
N ARG A 164 -8.43 5.11 8.74
CA ARG A 164 -9.58 4.24 9.05
C ARG A 164 -9.59 2.99 8.17
N TYR A 165 -9.38 3.17 6.87
CA TYR A 165 -9.35 2.08 5.89
C TYR A 165 -8.22 1.07 6.17
N ALA A 166 -7.06 1.55 6.61
CA ALA A 166 -5.95 0.73 7.05
C ALA A 166 -6.28 -0.06 8.33
N ALA A 167 -6.88 0.62 9.32
CA ALA A 167 -7.27 0.01 10.60
C ALA A 167 -8.27 -1.14 10.41
N GLU A 168 -9.23 -1.02 9.47
CA GLU A 168 -10.15 -2.10 9.10
C GLU A 168 -9.44 -3.33 8.50
N ARG A 169 -8.18 -3.18 8.11
CA ARG A 169 -7.29 -4.21 7.56
C ARG A 169 -6.19 -4.64 8.50
N HIS A 170 -6.28 -4.23 9.76
CA HIS A 170 -5.26 -4.50 10.77
C HIS A 170 -3.86 -3.98 10.37
N ILE A 171 -3.83 -2.80 9.75
CA ILE A 171 -2.62 -2.12 9.31
C ILE A 171 -2.51 -0.78 10.05
N ASP A 172 -1.40 -0.60 10.77
CA ASP A 172 -1.04 0.67 11.38
C ASP A 172 -0.45 1.61 10.31
N VAL A 173 -0.83 2.89 10.36
CA VAL A 173 -0.25 3.92 9.49
C VAL A 173 0.82 4.67 10.26
N LEU A 174 2.04 4.66 9.76
CA LEU A 174 3.17 5.44 10.24
C LEU A 174 3.40 6.63 9.30
N PRO A 175 2.86 7.82 9.60
CA PRO A 175 3.08 8.99 8.77
C PRO A 175 4.49 9.54 9.00
N GLU A 176 5.20 9.86 7.93
CA GLU A 176 6.48 10.54 7.94
C GLU A 176 6.31 11.94 7.32
N VAL A 177 6.63 12.97 8.14
CA VAL A 177 6.44 14.39 7.82
C VAL A 177 7.71 15.19 8.05
#